data_155e9586df700adb03d2ccbbf9a9c8d3
#
_entry.id   155e9586df700adb03d2ccbbf9a9c8d3
#
_cell.length_a   1.000
_cell.length_b   1.000
_cell.length_c   1.000
_cell.angle_alpha   90.00
_cell.angle_beta   90.00
_cell.angle_gamma   90.00
#
_symmetry.space_group_name_H-M   'P 1'
#
loop_
_entity.id
_entity.type
_entity.pdbx_description
1 polymer ?
#
loop_
_entity_poly.entity_id
_entity_poly.type
_entity_poly.pdbx_seq_one_letter_code
_entity_poly.pdbx_strand_id
1 'polypeptide(L)'
;MKYLSDYHMHSKYSFDAVQTIEQAIKKAISMNISEICLTEHISFDPDDKSYNFFNFSDYEREINELSHKYQDAIKVKIGLEAGEIHLYNNEFNKFFRENNLDFIIGSIHNINRLGLNTNLREFGSSTTYKNYFNEVLTLASNSDFDVLGHLDLVQRYAFKTYGVYEFNTYKDIIHEILKTLITNGKGIEVNTSGLKENLLFPKLEILQMYKDLKGEIITVGSDSHNYNRVGENVENTYNLLKDIGFKYVFTFEKRQPKGISL
;
A
#
# COMPACT_ATOMS: atom_id res chain seq x y z
N MET A 1 -9.93 -20.41 -13.37
CA MET A 1 -8.96 -19.30 -13.46
C MET A 1 -8.50 -18.96 -12.06
N LYS A 2 -7.23 -18.58 -11.88
CA LYS A 2 -6.69 -18.10 -10.59
C LYS A 2 -7.29 -16.72 -10.31
N TYR A 3 -7.79 -16.48 -9.10
CA TYR A 3 -8.28 -15.17 -8.71
C TYR A 3 -7.09 -14.28 -8.36
N LEU A 4 -6.82 -13.26 -9.15
CA LEU A 4 -5.75 -12.29 -8.92
C LEU A 4 -6.37 -10.94 -8.56
N SER A 5 -5.77 -10.21 -7.62
CA SER A 5 -6.16 -8.85 -7.28
C SER A 5 -4.94 -7.93 -7.18
N ASP A 6 -5.12 -6.67 -7.60
CA ASP A 6 -4.12 -5.60 -7.46
C ASP A 6 -4.74 -4.49 -6.61
N TYR A 7 -4.21 -4.32 -5.40
CA TYR A 7 -4.83 -3.49 -4.35
C TYR A 7 -4.05 -2.22 -4.04
N HIS A 8 -3.18 -1.79 -5.00
CA HIS A 8 -2.47 -0.52 -4.87
C HIS A 8 -2.18 0.05 -6.26
N MET A 9 -2.91 1.08 -6.64
CA MET A 9 -2.69 1.80 -7.89
C MET A 9 -3.30 3.20 -7.84
N HIS A 10 -2.73 4.10 -8.62
CA HIS A 10 -3.09 5.51 -8.68
C HIS A 10 -3.58 5.90 -10.05
N SER A 11 -4.47 6.90 -10.11
CA SER A 11 -4.95 7.47 -11.35
C SER A 11 -4.74 9.00 -11.38
N LYS A 12 -5.30 9.65 -12.39
CA LYS A 12 -5.29 11.12 -12.52
C LYS A 12 -5.80 11.88 -11.27
N TYR A 13 -6.38 11.17 -10.30
CA TYR A 13 -6.80 11.72 -9.01
C TYR A 13 -5.66 11.79 -7.97
N SER A 14 -4.50 11.20 -8.28
CA SER A 14 -3.25 11.40 -7.54
C SER A 14 -2.33 12.36 -8.30
N PHE A 15 -1.60 13.21 -7.58
CA PHE A 15 -0.79 14.30 -8.16
C PHE A 15 0.36 13.82 -9.06
N ASP A 16 0.77 12.56 -8.93
CA ASP A 16 1.92 11.95 -9.58
C ASP A 16 1.58 10.81 -10.54
N ALA A 17 0.30 10.53 -10.75
CA ALA A 17 -0.15 9.51 -11.69
C ALA A 17 -0.72 10.11 -12.98
N VAL A 18 -0.51 9.42 -14.09
CA VAL A 18 -0.90 9.90 -15.44
C VAL A 18 -2.00 9.06 -16.09
N GLN A 19 -2.34 7.90 -15.51
CA GLN A 19 -3.36 7.03 -16.06
C GLN A 19 -4.78 7.45 -15.66
N THR A 20 -5.76 7.20 -16.52
CA THR A 20 -7.18 7.26 -16.15
C THR A 20 -7.60 5.96 -15.47
N ILE A 21 -8.68 6.02 -14.68
CA ILE A 21 -9.28 4.81 -14.07
C ILE A 21 -9.63 3.78 -15.16
N GLU A 22 -10.20 4.23 -16.28
CA GLU A 22 -10.58 3.32 -17.36
C GLU A 22 -9.37 2.63 -18.02
N GLN A 23 -8.24 3.33 -18.16
CA GLN A 23 -6.99 2.72 -18.64
C GLN A 23 -6.48 1.63 -17.68
N ALA A 24 -6.54 1.89 -16.37
CA ALA A 24 -6.16 0.90 -15.37
C ALA A 24 -7.07 -0.34 -15.42
N ILE A 25 -8.39 -0.15 -15.51
CA ILE A 25 -9.37 -1.24 -15.65
C ILE A 25 -9.08 -2.09 -16.90
N LYS A 26 -8.94 -1.47 -18.07
CA LYS A 26 -8.67 -2.18 -19.33
C LYS A 26 -7.37 -2.97 -19.28
N LYS A 27 -6.34 -2.39 -18.65
CA LYS A 27 -5.05 -3.08 -18.48
C LYS A 27 -5.19 -4.25 -17.52
N ALA A 28 -5.85 -4.10 -16.39
CA ALA A 28 -6.10 -5.18 -15.43
C ALA A 28 -6.87 -6.36 -16.07
N ILE A 29 -7.90 -6.07 -16.86
CA ILE A 29 -8.63 -7.10 -17.63
C ILE A 29 -7.67 -7.85 -18.56
N SER A 30 -6.80 -7.14 -19.29
CA SER A 30 -5.83 -7.74 -20.21
C SER A 30 -4.79 -8.63 -19.50
N MET A 31 -4.59 -8.40 -18.19
CA MET A 31 -3.69 -9.18 -17.33
C MET A 31 -4.41 -10.31 -16.58
N ASN A 32 -5.71 -10.57 -16.89
CA ASN A 32 -6.55 -11.54 -16.20
C ASN A 32 -6.68 -11.29 -14.69
N ILE A 33 -6.62 -10.04 -14.25
CA ILE A 33 -6.86 -9.63 -12.87
C ILE A 33 -8.37 -9.61 -12.64
N SER A 34 -8.81 -10.22 -11.55
CA SER A 34 -10.23 -10.39 -11.22
C SER A 34 -10.81 -9.22 -10.45
N GLU A 35 -9.95 -8.51 -9.69
CA GLU A 35 -10.37 -7.38 -8.84
C GLU A 35 -9.24 -6.37 -8.70
N ILE A 36 -9.55 -5.09 -8.79
CA ILE A 36 -8.62 -4.00 -8.53
C ILE A 36 -9.19 -3.05 -7.48
N CYS A 37 -8.31 -2.41 -6.73
CA CYS A 37 -8.64 -1.30 -5.85
C CYS A 37 -7.83 -0.07 -6.26
N LEU A 38 -8.50 1.01 -6.65
CA LEU A 38 -7.87 2.30 -6.85
C LEU A 38 -7.58 2.87 -5.46
N THR A 39 -6.37 3.36 -5.22
CA THR A 39 -5.92 3.81 -3.89
C THR A 39 -5.22 5.16 -4.03
N GLU A 40 -5.99 6.18 -4.32
CA GLU A 40 -5.46 7.52 -4.55
C GLU A 40 -4.78 8.09 -3.31
N HIS A 41 -3.74 8.89 -3.52
CA HIS A 41 -3.06 9.59 -2.44
C HIS A 41 -3.97 10.60 -1.75
N ILE A 42 -3.99 10.56 -0.43
CA ILE A 42 -4.64 11.57 0.41
C ILE A 42 -3.74 11.95 1.58
N SER A 43 -3.59 13.25 1.82
CA SER A 43 -2.89 13.80 2.98
C SER A 43 -3.63 15.02 3.52
N PHE A 44 -3.57 15.22 4.83
CA PHE A 44 -4.02 16.43 5.51
C PHE A 44 -2.85 17.33 5.94
N ASP A 45 -1.61 16.97 5.57
CA ASP A 45 -0.45 17.84 5.76
C ASP A 45 -0.41 18.94 4.69
N PRO A 46 -0.47 20.23 5.06
CA PRO A 46 -0.41 21.34 4.10
C PRO A 46 0.89 21.39 3.27
N ASP A 47 1.95 20.77 3.75
CA ASP A 47 3.25 20.73 3.07
C ASP A 47 3.35 19.53 2.09
N ASP A 48 2.38 18.60 2.13
CA ASP A 48 2.33 17.45 1.22
C ASP A 48 1.67 17.82 -0.12
N LYS A 49 2.18 17.25 -1.22
CA LYS A 49 1.68 17.52 -2.58
C LYS A 49 0.25 17.00 -2.83
N SER A 50 -0.18 15.99 -2.09
CA SER A 50 -1.55 15.47 -2.16
C SER A 50 -2.57 16.29 -1.37
N TYR A 51 -2.10 17.26 -0.54
CA TYR A 51 -2.99 18.13 0.21
C TYR A 51 -3.91 18.93 -0.71
N ASN A 52 -5.22 18.80 -0.51
CA ASN A 52 -6.25 19.44 -1.34
C ASN A 52 -6.18 19.11 -2.85
N PHE A 53 -5.39 18.13 -3.27
CA PHE A 53 -5.37 17.68 -4.67
C PHE A 53 -6.56 16.77 -5.00
N PHE A 54 -6.90 15.90 -4.08
CA PHE A 54 -7.87 14.83 -4.25
C PHE A 54 -9.32 15.32 -4.10
N ASN A 55 -10.15 15.07 -5.13
CA ASN A 55 -11.61 15.28 -5.07
C ASN A 55 -12.32 13.93 -4.97
N PHE A 56 -12.74 13.54 -3.77
CA PHE A 56 -13.36 12.24 -3.53
C PHE A 56 -14.69 12.07 -4.28
N SER A 57 -15.54 13.10 -4.33
CA SER A 57 -16.86 12.98 -4.99
C SER A 57 -16.75 12.70 -6.49
N ASP A 58 -15.78 13.34 -7.17
CA ASP A 58 -15.54 13.10 -8.59
C ASP A 58 -14.93 11.71 -8.82
N TYR A 59 -14.01 11.29 -7.96
CA TYR A 59 -13.38 9.97 -7.98
C TYR A 59 -14.42 8.85 -7.74
N GLU A 60 -15.23 8.95 -6.68
CA GLU A 60 -16.28 7.98 -6.36
C GLU A 60 -17.28 7.85 -7.51
N ARG A 61 -17.71 8.97 -8.08
CA ARG A 61 -18.64 8.96 -9.22
C ARG A 61 -18.03 8.23 -10.42
N GLU A 62 -16.80 8.57 -10.84
CA GLU A 62 -16.15 7.93 -11.98
C GLU A 62 -15.93 6.43 -11.76
N ILE A 63 -15.52 6.01 -10.55
CA ILE A 63 -15.39 4.58 -10.23
C ILE A 63 -16.73 3.87 -10.32
N ASN A 64 -17.81 4.42 -9.77
CA ASN A 64 -19.12 3.79 -9.79
C ASN A 64 -19.63 3.62 -11.23
N GLU A 65 -19.49 4.63 -12.09
CA GLU A 65 -19.83 4.55 -13.51
C GLU A 65 -19.04 3.46 -14.24
N LEU A 66 -17.72 3.43 -14.04
CA LEU A 66 -16.84 2.45 -14.68
C LEU A 66 -16.99 1.05 -14.10
N SER A 67 -17.19 0.91 -12.80
CA SER A 67 -17.49 -0.36 -12.15
C SER A 67 -18.76 -1.00 -12.73
N HIS A 68 -19.81 -0.22 -12.92
CA HIS A 68 -21.02 -0.68 -13.59
C HIS A 68 -20.78 -1.08 -15.05
N LYS A 69 -20.00 -0.27 -15.79
CA LYS A 69 -19.66 -0.53 -17.20
C LYS A 69 -18.87 -1.85 -17.38
N TYR A 70 -18.00 -2.19 -16.45
CA TYR A 70 -17.10 -3.35 -16.57
C TYR A 70 -17.44 -4.49 -15.61
N GLN A 71 -18.62 -4.49 -14.96
CA GLN A 71 -19.01 -5.42 -13.89
C GLN A 71 -18.93 -6.91 -14.26
N ASP A 72 -19.12 -7.26 -15.53
CA ASP A 72 -19.05 -8.66 -16.00
C ASP A 72 -17.61 -9.14 -16.24
N ALA A 73 -16.62 -8.22 -16.25
CA ALA A 73 -15.24 -8.51 -16.57
C ALA A 73 -14.29 -8.41 -15.37
N ILE A 74 -14.53 -7.46 -14.47
CA ILE A 74 -13.64 -7.18 -13.33
C ILE A 74 -14.41 -6.47 -12.21
N LYS A 75 -13.99 -6.70 -10.96
CA LYS A 75 -14.46 -5.90 -9.82
C LYS A 75 -13.53 -4.72 -9.59
N VAL A 76 -14.12 -3.56 -9.37
CA VAL A 76 -13.40 -2.32 -9.09
C VAL A 76 -13.80 -1.80 -7.72
N LYS A 77 -12.83 -1.55 -6.85
CA LYS A 77 -13.01 -1.12 -5.47
C LYS A 77 -12.52 0.32 -5.26
N ILE A 78 -13.15 1.00 -4.31
CA ILE A 78 -12.82 2.36 -3.89
C ILE A 78 -11.90 2.30 -2.69
N GLY A 79 -10.66 2.69 -2.86
CA GLY A 79 -9.67 2.74 -1.78
C GLY A 79 -8.92 4.05 -1.72
N LEU A 80 -8.05 4.15 -0.73
CA LEU A 80 -7.16 5.29 -0.52
C LEU A 80 -5.79 4.81 -0.06
N GLU A 81 -4.74 5.53 -0.44
CA GLU A 81 -3.46 5.50 0.23
C GLU A 81 -3.31 6.78 1.06
N ALA A 82 -3.43 6.62 2.38
CA ALA A 82 -3.42 7.72 3.34
C ALA A 82 -2.04 7.87 3.97
N GLY A 83 -1.40 9.00 3.67
CA GLY A 83 -0.07 9.33 4.18
C GLY A 83 -0.12 9.89 5.60
N GLU A 84 0.80 9.44 6.48
CA GLU A 84 1.05 10.00 7.83
C GLU A 84 -0.23 10.21 8.66
N ILE A 85 -1.18 9.26 8.63
CA ILE A 85 -2.49 9.36 9.31
C ILE A 85 -2.34 9.76 10.78
N HIS A 86 -1.30 9.23 11.47
CA HIS A 86 -1.06 9.44 12.90
C HIS A 86 -0.84 10.92 13.28
N LEU A 87 -0.46 11.77 12.33
CA LEU A 87 -0.30 13.21 12.55
C LEU A 87 -1.65 13.98 12.43
N TYR A 88 -2.64 13.39 11.75
CA TYR A 88 -3.93 14.01 11.39
C TYR A 88 -5.11 13.09 11.66
N ASN A 89 -5.06 12.30 12.74
CA ASN A 89 -6.07 11.28 13.05
C ASN A 89 -7.51 11.79 13.07
N ASN A 90 -7.74 13.01 13.54
CA ASN A 90 -9.09 13.57 13.63
C ASN A 90 -9.68 13.84 12.24
N GLU A 91 -8.88 14.42 11.36
CA GLU A 91 -9.25 14.77 9.98
C GLU A 91 -9.50 13.47 9.18
N PHE A 92 -8.58 12.51 9.24
CA PHE A 92 -8.73 11.21 8.59
C PHE A 92 -9.94 10.44 9.11
N ASN A 93 -10.12 10.33 10.43
CA ASN A 93 -11.26 9.64 11.02
C ASN A 93 -12.61 10.26 10.64
N LYS A 94 -12.66 11.60 10.50
CA LYS A 94 -13.84 12.29 10.00
C LYS A 94 -14.06 11.90 8.52
N PHE A 95 -13.04 12.02 7.70
CA PHE A 95 -13.11 11.73 6.28
C PHE A 95 -13.55 10.26 6.01
N PHE A 96 -12.97 9.29 6.73
CA PHE A 96 -13.30 7.87 6.56
C PHE A 96 -14.74 7.54 6.98
N ARG A 97 -15.32 8.26 7.96
CA ARG A 97 -16.73 8.08 8.35
C ARG A 97 -17.71 8.70 7.35
N GLU A 98 -17.31 9.77 6.68
CA GLU A 98 -18.18 10.52 5.76
C GLU A 98 -18.20 9.92 4.35
N ASN A 99 -17.27 9.02 4.01
CA ASN A 99 -17.10 8.47 2.67
C ASN A 99 -17.19 6.95 2.64
N ASN A 100 -17.74 6.41 1.55
CA ASN A 100 -17.88 4.95 1.36
C ASN A 100 -16.58 4.37 0.78
N LEU A 101 -15.75 3.80 1.64
CA LEU A 101 -14.48 3.20 1.27
C LEU A 101 -14.53 1.69 1.41
N ASP A 102 -13.96 0.99 0.43
CA ASP A 102 -13.75 -0.45 0.51
C ASP A 102 -12.44 -0.79 1.21
N PHE A 103 -11.41 0.09 1.09
CA PHE A 103 -10.06 -0.23 1.53
C PHE A 103 -9.21 1.01 1.81
N ILE A 104 -8.37 0.94 2.84
CA ILE A 104 -7.44 2.01 3.22
C ILE A 104 -6.05 1.44 3.46
N ILE A 105 -5.07 1.94 2.71
CA ILE A 105 -3.65 1.74 2.96
C ILE A 105 -3.17 2.87 3.87
N GLY A 106 -2.49 2.54 4.97
CA GLY A 106 -1.75 3.50 5.76
C GLY A 106 -0.27 3.52 5.34
N SER A 107 0.27 4.68 5.02
CA SER A 107 1.63 4.80 4.46
C SER A 107 2.46 5.88 5.15
N ILE A 108 3.80 5.72 5.09
CA ILE A 108 4.78 6.72 5.50
C ILE A 108 5.61 7.13 4.28
N HIS A 109 5.43 8.36 3.84
CA HIS A 109 6.18 8.97 2.74
C HIS A 109 7.12 10.08 3.23
N ASN A 110 6.84 10.62 4.41
CA ASN A 110 7.57 11.71 5.03
C ASN A 110 7.98 11.34 6.47
N ILE A 111 9.10 11.87 6.93
CA ILE A 111 9.55 11.85 8.32
C ILE A 111 9.74 13.30 8.75
N ASN A 112 9.07 13.72 9.83
CA ASN A 112 9.10 15.13 10.27
C ASN A 112 8.76 16.11 9.13
N ARG A 113 7.76 15.80 8.30
CA ARG A 113 7.33 16.57 7.12
C ARG A 113 8.37 16.71 6.01
N LEU A 114 9.45 15.95 6.07
CA LEU A 114 10.47 15.89 5.03
C LEU A 114 10.41 14.57 4.28
N GLY A 115 10.39 14.63 2.95
CA GLY A 115 10.42 13.43 2.11
C GLY A 115 11.63 12.54 2.39
N LEU A 116 11.48 11.23 2.16
CA LEU A 116 12.50 10.22 2.47
C LEU A 116 13.85 10.49 1.82
N ASN A 117 13.87 10.99 0.56
CA ASN A 117 15.13 11.39 -0.11
C ASN A 117 15.86 12.53 0.62
N THR A 118 15.11 13.51 1.12
CA THR A 118 15.68 14.64 1.87
C THR A 118 16.23 14.15 3.21
N ASN A 119 15.48 13.31 3.92
CA ASN A 119 15.96 12.70 5.16
C ASN A 119 17.27 11.91 4.96
N LEU A 120 17.36 11.09 3.90
CA LEU A 120 18.57 10.32 3.59
C LEU A 120 19.78 11.23 3.31
N ARG A 121 19.57 12.32 2.58
CA ARG A 121 20.65 13.27 2.25
C ARG A 121 21.13 14.04 3.47
N GLU A 122 20.23 14.45 4.35
CA GLU A 122 20.54 15.32 5.49
C GLU A 122 21.04 14.56 6.71
N PHE A 123 20.46 13.36 6.97
CA PHE A 123 20.72 12.62 8.21
C PHE A 123 21.42 11.28 7.99
N GLY A 124 21.63 10.86 6.74
CA GLY A 124 22.22 9.58 6.39
C GLY A 124 21.27 8.39 6.60
N SER A 125 21.69 7.22 6.11
CA SER A 125 20.82 6.03 6.06
C SER A 125 20.44 5.52 7.45
N SER A 126 21.39 5.35 8.37
CA SER A 126 21.11 4.76 9.70
C SER A 126 20.08 5.54 10.49
N THR A 127 20.22 6.88 10.54
CA THR A 127 19.26 7.76 11.23
C THR A 127 17.91 7.73 10.54
N THR A 128 17.89 7.80 9.20
CA THR A 128 16.65 7.81 8.43
C THR A 128 15.88 6.50 8.58
N TYR A 129 16.53 5.33 8.49
CA TYR A 129 15.85 4.04 8.72
C TYR A 129 15.27 3.93 10.13
N LYS A 130 16.03 4.33 11.15
CA LYS A 130 15.57 4.33 12.53
C LYS A 130 14.31 5.20 12.70
N ASN A 131 14.35 6.43 12.20
CA ASN A 131 13.23 7.35 12.29
C ASN A 131 12.03 6.85 11.48
N TYR A 132 12.26 6.31 10.28
CA TYR A 132 11.22 5.73 9.44
C TYR A 132 10.45 4.61 10.15
N PHE A 133 11.14 3.61 10.70
CA PHE A 133 10.47 2.53 11.41
C PHE A 133 9.77 2.99 12.69
N ASN A 134 10.25 4.04 13.36
CA ASN A 134 9.53 4.66 14.48
C ASN A 134 8.21 5.32 14.02
N GLU A 135 8.22 6.03 12.88
CA GLU A 135 6.99 6.59 12.29
C GLU A 135 6.01 5.48 11.90
N VAL A 136 6.50 4.41 11.27
CA VAL A 136 5.69 3.24 10.93
C VAL A 136 5.07 2.60 12.17
N LEU A 137 5.82 2.45 13.27
CA LEU A 137 5.30 1.92 14.52
C LEU A 137 4.24 2.85 15.12
N THR A 138 4.46 4.16 15.06
CA THR A 138 3.50 5.16 15.54
C THR A 138 2.20 5.11 14.72
N LEU A 139 2.31 5.03 13.40
CA LEU A 139 1.17 4.84 12.50
C LEU A 139 0.40 3.55 12.82
N ALA A 140 1.11 2.41 12.94
CA ALA A 140 0.50 1.11 13.24
C ALA A 140 -0.27 1.10 14.56
N SER A 141 0.25 1.83 15.57
CA SER A 141 -0.30 1.88 16.93
C SER A 141 -1.52 2.78 17.05
N ASN A 142 -1.55 3.92 16.33
CA ASN A 142 -2.44 5.03 16.67
C ASN A 142 -3.46 5.38 15.57
N SER A 143 -3.42 4.75 14.39
CA SER A 143 -4.21 5.19 13.25
C SER A 143 -5.20 4.13 12.75
N ASP A 144 -6.26 4.57 12.11
CA ASP A 144 -7.28 3.71 11.49
C ASP A 144 -6.95 3.50 10.01
N PHE A 145 -6.61 2.27 9.63
CA PHE A 145 -6.39 1.79 8.26
C PHE A 145 -6.47 0.25 8.22
N ASP A 146 -6.56 -0.33 7.03
CA ASP A 146 -6.76 -1.77 6.87
C ASP A 146 -5.44 -2.55 6.71
N VAL A 147 -4.52 -2.05 5.88
CA VAL A 147 -3.18 -2.61 5.74
C VAL A 147 -2.10 -1.52 5.75
N LEU A 148 -0.93 -1.88 6.24
CA LEU A 148 0.27 -1.06 6.10
C LEU A 148 0.84 -1.21 4.69
N GLY A 149 0.95 -0.12 3.95
CA GLY A 149 1.59 -0.07 2.63
C GLY A 149 3.10 -0.25 2.72
N HIS A 150 3.72 -0.80 1.70
CA HIS A 150 5.19 -0.86 1.49
C HIS A 150 6.04 -0.61 2.75
N LEU A 151 5.94 -1.48 3.76
CA LEU A 151 6.44 -1.33 5.14
C LEU A 151 7.88 -0.76 5.24
N ASP A 152 8.75 -1.08 4.29
CA ASP A 152 10.16 -0.65 4.26
C ASP A 152 10.50 0.22 3.03
N LEU A 153 9.56 1.07 2.61
CA LEU A 153 9.65 1.95 1.44
C LEU A 153 10.95 2.78 1.38
N VAL A 154 11.47 3.19 2.52
CA VAL A 154 12.71 3.97 2.59
C VAL A 154 13.86 3.31 1.82
N GLN A 155 13.85 1.99 1.68
CA GLN A 155 14.81 1.22 0.90
C GLN A 155 14.82 1.62 -0.59
N ARG A 156 13.65 1.98 -1.17
CA ARG A 156 13.55 2.47 -2.57
C ARG A 156 14.50 3.63 -2.85
N TYR A 157 14.66 4.51 -1.89
CA TYR A 157 15.47 5.73 -2.01
C TYR A 157 16.91 5.53 -1.56
N ALA A 158 17.15 4.61 -0.64
CA ALA A 158 18.45 4.40 -0.02
C ALA A 158 19.37 3.47 -0.82
N PHE A 159 18.83 2.46 -1.52
CA PHE A 159 19.61 1.32 -2.00
C PHE A 159 20.70 1.69 -3.01
N LYS A 160 20.50 2.70 -3.88
CA LYS A 160 21.49 3.13 -4.89
C LYS A 160 22.74 3.77 -4.27
N THR A 161 22.57 4.43 -3.13
CA THR A 161 23.66 5.18 -2.47
C THR A 161 24.26 4.41 -1.31
N TYR A 162 23.43 3.70 -0.54
CA TYR A 162 23.82 3.06 0.73
C TYR A 162 23.73 1.53 0.68
N GLY A 163 23.25 0.95 -0.43
CA GLY A 163 22.94 -0.47 -0.51
C GLY A 163 21.63 -0.85 0.18
N VAL A 164 21.33 -2.14 0.20
CA VAL A 164 20.19 -2.70 0.88
C VAL A 164 20.49 -2.80 2.37
N TYR A 165 19.56 -2.36 3.21
CA TYR A 165 19.76 -2.41 4.66
C TYR A 165 19.81 -3.85 5.20
N GLU A 166 20.57 -4.05 6.28
CA GLU A 166 20.64 -5.31 7.00
C GLU A 166 19.42 -5.49 7.89
N PHE A 167 18.59 -6.51 7.61
CA PHE A 167 17.36 -6.81 8.34
C PHE A 167 17.59 -6.91 9.86
N ASN A 168 18.66 -7.61 10.28
CA ASN A 168 18.96 -7.82 11.69
C ASN A 168 19.18 -6.52 12.49
N THR A 169 19.60 -5.44 11.81
CA THR A 169 19.79 -4.11 12.46
C THR A 169 18.47 -3.53 12.98
N TYR A 170 17.37 -3.82 12.30
CA TYR A 170 16.05 -3.25 12.61
C TYR A 170 15.02 -4.32 12.99
N LYS A 171 15.46 -5.56 13.21
CA LYS A 171 14.62 -6.72 13.47
C LYS A 171 13.63 -6.49 14.61
N ASP A 172 14.09 -5.90 15.71
CA ASP A 172 13.27 -5.76 16.93
C ASP A 172 12.13 -4.75 16.71
N ILE A 173 12.40 -3.61 16.07
CA ILE A 173 11.35 -2.64 15.78
C ILE A 173 10.38 -3.16 14.71
N ILE A 174 10.87 -3.87 13.69
CA ILE A 174 10.03 -4.51 12.66
C ILE A 174 9.13 -5.57 13.31
N HIS A 175 9.66 -6.37 14.22
CA HIS A 175 8.87 -7.34 14.99
C HIS A 175 7.74 -6.66 15.78
N GLU A 176 8.03 -5.54 16.44
CA GLU A 176 7.03 -4.79 17.22
C GLU A 176 5.95 -4.17 16.29
N ILE A 177 6.35 -3.64 15.12
CA ILE A 177 5.40 -3.15 14.09
C ILE A 177 4.45 -4.27 13.68
N LEU A 178 4.98 -5.42 13.28
CA LEU A 178 4.17 -6.55 12.82
C LEU A 178 3.23 -7.09 13.91
N LYS A 179 3.73 -7.21 15.14
CA LYS A 179 2.92 -7.61 16.29
C LYS A 179 1.79 -6.61 16.57
N THR A 180 2.09 -5.32 16.49
CA THR A 180 1.10 -4.25 16.69
C THR A 180 0.02 -4.31 15.61
N LEU A 181 0.39 -4.48 14.34
CA LEU A 181 -0.56 -4.63 13.23
C LEU A 181 -1.48 -5.83 13.46
N ILE A 182 -0.92 -7.00 13.76
CA ILE A 182 -1.68 -8.23 14.01
C ILE A 182 -2.64 -8.05 15.19
N THR A 183 -2.17 -7.47 16.30
CA THR A 183 -2.99 -7.24 17.49
C THR A 183 -4.16 -6.30 17.23
N ASN A 184 -3.96 -5.32 16.34
CA ASN A 184 -5.00 -4.36 15.94
C ASN A 184 -5.88 -4.85 14.77
N GLY A 185 -5.74 -6.12 14.34
CA GLY A 185 -6.51 -6.69 13.24
C GLY A 185 -6.17 -6.11 11.86
N LYS A 186 -5.00 -5.49 11.72
CA LYS A 186 -4.51 -4.90 10.46
C LYS A 186 -3.59 -5.86 9.72
N GLY A 187 -3.49 -5.65 8.40
CA GLY A 187 -2.61 -6.42 7.53
C GLY A 187 -1.36 -5.67 7.09
N ILE A 188 -0.67 -6.29 6.15
CA ILE A 188 0.44 -5.70 5.41
C ILE A 188 0.20 -5.83 3.91
N GLU A 189 0.74 -4.90 3.15
CA GLU A 189 0.84 -5.00 1.71
C GLU A 189 2.12 -5.72 1.30
N VAL A 190 2.07 -6.47 0.18
CA VAL A 190 3.25 -6.80 -0.62
C VAL A 190 3.23 -5.94 -1.87
N ASN A 191 4.08 -4.93 -1.89
CA ASN A 191 4.18 -3.96 -2.97
C ASN A 191 5.25 -4.39 -3.97
N THR A 192 4.84 -4.50 -5.23
CA THR A 192 5.69 -5.07 -6.29
C THR A 192 6.49 -4.02 -7.06
N SER A 193 6.29 -2.74 -6.75
CA SER A 193 6.85 -1.63 -7.54
C SER A 193 8.37 -1.57 -7.60
N GLY A 194 9.05 -2.15 -6.60
CA GLY A 194 10.52 -2.21 -6.54
C GLY A 194 11.14 -3.42 -7.24
N LEU A 195 10.36 -4.38 -7.72
CA LEU A 195 10.89 -5.64 -8.28
C LEU A 195 11.73 -5.45 -9.55
N LYS A 196 11.60 -4.32 -10.26
CA LYS A 196 12.51 -3.96 -11.35
C LYS A 196 13.96 -3.79 -10.90
N GLU A 197 14.16 -3.33 -9.67
CA GLU A 197 15.45 -3.19 -9.02
C GLU A 197 15.78 -4.36 -8.09
N ASN A 198 15.05 -5.49 -8.20
CA ASN A 198 15.12 -6.63 -7.29
C ASN A 198 14.84 -6.25 -5.82
N LEU A 199 14.02 -5.24 -5.59
CA LEU A 199 13.55 -4.85 -4.27
C LEU A 199 12.09 -5.28 -4.09
N LEU A 200 11.82 -5.98 -3.01
CA LEU A 200 10.46 -6.31 -2.59
C LEU A 200 10.10 -5.47 -1.36
N PHE A 201 8.90 -4.92 -1.32
CA PHE A 201 8.38 -4.16 -0.17
C PHE A 201 7.18 -4.89 0.44
N PRO A 202 7.30 -5.48 1.64
CA PRO A 202 8.53 -5.56 2.43
C PRO A 202 9.46 -6.67 1.97
N LYS A 203 10.71 -6.64 2.48
CA LYS A 203 11.71 -7.71 2.28
C LYS A 203 11.18 -9.08 2.67
N LEU A 204 11.75 -10.12 2.06
CA LEU A 204 11.36 -11.51 2.28
C LEU A 204 11.45 -11.92 3.76
N GLU A 205 12.48 -11.47 4.49
CA GLU A 205 12.65 -11.75 5.92
C GLU A 205 11.50 -11.17 6.76
N ILE A 206 10.92 -10.05 6.34
CA ILE A 206 9.75 -9.44 7.01
C ILE A 206 8.49 -10.28 6.73
N LEU A 207 8.29 -10.75 5.51
CA LEU A 207 7.18 -11.64 5.18
C LEU A 207 7.25 -12.96 5.97
N GLN A 208 8.45 -13.53 6.09
CA GLN A 208 8.66 -14.72 6.90
C GLN A 208 8.35 -14.46 8.38
N MET A 209 8.86 -13.35 8.93
CA MET A 209 8.56 -12.95 10.31
C MET A 209 7.06 -12.73 10.52
N TYR A 210 6.37 -12.06 9.59
CA TYR A 210 4.92 -11.84 9.68
C TYR A 210 4.14 -13.15 9.75
N LYS A 211 4.52 -14.13 8.90
CA LYS A 211 3.96 -15.47 8.93
C LYS A 211 4.23 -16.21 10.24
N ASP A 212 5.47 -16.14 10.75
CA ASP A 212 5.86 -16.79 12.00
C ASP A 212 5.06 -16.24 13.21
N LEU A 213 4.75 -14.94 13.17
CA LEU A 213 3.88 -14.24 14.12
C LEU A 213 2.39 -14.54 13.93
N LYS A 214 2.01 -15.40 12.95
CA LYS A 214 0.63 -15.74 12.60
C LYS A 214 -0.17 -14.57 12.00
N GLY A 215 0.50 -13.64 11.37
CA GLY A 215 -0.14 -12.63 10.53
C GLY A 215 -0.76 -13.29 9.30
N GLU A 216 -2.00 -12.94 9.00
CA GLU A 216 -2.76 -13.57 7.91
C GLU A 216 -3.17 -12.57 6.82
N ILE A 217 -3.52 -11.34 7.20
CA ILE A 217 -4.06 -10.35 6.25
C ILE A 217 -2.93 -9.77 5.40
N ILE A 218 -2.89 -10.18 4.14
CA ILE A 218 -1.93 -9.70 3.14
C ILE A 218 -2.69 -9.26 1.88
N THR A 219 -2.38 -8.07 1.36
CA THR A 219 -2.75 -7.62 0.02
C THR A 219 -1.53 -7.59 -0.89
N VAL A 220 -1.76 -7.60 -2.20
CA VAL A 220 -0.70 -7.40 -3.21
C VAL A 220 -1.03 -6.15 -4.00
N GLY A 221 -0.08 -5.26 -4.17
CA GLY A 221 -0.24 -4.01 -4.90
C GLY A 221 0.89 -3.75 -5.89
N SER A 222 0.56 -3.29 -7.10
CA SER A 222 1.55 -2.89 -8.11
C SER A 222 2.09 -1.49 -7.89
N ASP A 223 1.39 -0.65 -7.13
CA ASP A 223 1.71 0.76 -6.91
C ASP A 223 1.90 1.49 -8.25
N SER A 224 0.98 1.18 -9.19
CA SER A 224 1.10 1.67 -10.56
C SER A 224 0.58 3.10 -10.67
N HIS A 225 1.44 3.99 -11.18
CA HIS A 225 1.13 5.38 -11.54
C HIS A 225 0.98 5.56 -13.05
N ASN A 226 1.18 4.47 -13.80
CA ASN A 226 1.06 4.40 -15.26
C ASN A 226 0.45 3.07 -15.65
N TYR A 227 -0.51 3.08 -16.58
CA TYR A 227 -1.28 1.90 -16.97
C TYR A 227 -0.43 0.70 -17.43
N ASN A 228 0.78 0.94 -17.94
CA ASN A 228 1.69 -0.15 -18.34
C ASN A 228 2.17 -1.00 -17.15
N ARG A 229 2.08 -0.46 -15.93
CA ARG A 229 2.54 -1.12 -14.70
C ARG A 229 1.41 -1.77 -13.89
N VAL A 230 0.15 -1.56 -14.27
CA VAL A 230 -1.00 -2.21 -13.60
C VAL A 230 -0.83 -3.71 -13.67
N GLY A 231 -0.95 -4.39 -12.52
CA GLY A 231 -0.78 -5.83 -12.38
C GLY A 231 0.66 -6.32 -12.50
N GLU A 232 1.66 -5.44 -12.57
CA GLU A 232 3.06 -5.82 -12.73
C GLU A 232 3.53 -6.70 -11.56
N ASN A 233 4.00 -7.92 -11.89
CA ASN A 233 4.46 -8.92 -10.92
C ASN A 233 3.41 -9.44 -9.90
N VAL A 234 2.14 -9.10 -10.02
CA VAL A 234 1.10 -9.58 -9.11
C VAL A 234 1.07 -11.12 -9.09
N GLU A 235 1.00 -11.78 -10.24
CA GLU A 235 0.94 -13.25 -10.30
C GLU A 235 2.19 -13.92 -9.72
N ASN A 236 3.37 -13.36 -9.98
CA ASN A 236 4.64 -13.85 -9.43
C ASN A 236 4.65 -13.74 -7.89
N THR A 237 4.10 -12.64 -7.37
CA THR A 237 3.99 -12.40 -5.92
C THR A 237 3.02 -13.37 -5.26
N TYR A 238 1.90 -13.72 -5.90
CA TYR A 238 1.00 -14.76 -5.42
C TYR A 238 1.70 -16.12 -5.31
N ASN A 239 2.55 -16.48 -6.29
CA ASN A 239 3.34 -17.70 -6.23
C ASN A 239 4.37 -17.65 -5.09
N LEU A 240 5.07 -16.53 -4.92
CA LEU A 240 6.00 -16.31 -3.81
C LEU A 240 5.30 -16.47 -2.44
N LEU A 241 4.14 -15.84 -2.24
CA LEU A 241 3.38 -15.95 -0.99
C LEU A 241 2.97 -17.40 -0.70
N LYS A 242 2.56 -18.12 -1.74
CA LYS A 242 2.26 -19.56 -1.62
C LYS A 242 3.50 -20.38 -1.24
N ASP A 243 4.66 -20.11 -1.83
CA ASP A 243 5.93 -20.79 -1.52
C ASP A 243 6.42 -20.50 -0.09
N ILE A 244 6.21 -19.27 0.41
CA ILE A 244 6.41 -18.91 1.83
C ILE A 244 5.44 -19.70 2.72
N GLY A 245 4.28 -20.13 2.19
CA GLY A 245 3.25 -20.93 2.85
C GLY A 245 2.10 -20.11 3.44
N PHE A 246 1.83 -18.92 2.90
CA PHE A 246 0.55 -18.26 3.12
C PHE A 246 -0.56 -19.05 2.41
N LYS A 247 -1.77 -19.00 2.98
CA LYS A 247 -2.93 -19.72 2.44
C LYS A 247 -3.85 -18.80 1.66
N TYR A 248 -3.82 -17.52 1.95
CA TYR A 248 -4.74 -16.53 1.42
C TYR A 248 -4.02 -15.25 1.05
N VAL A 249 -4.54 -14.55 0.04
CA VAL A 249 -4.40 -13.12 -0.20
C VAL A 249 -5.76 -12.49 0.08
N PHE A 250 -5.80 -11.28 0.62
CA PHE A 250 -7.06 -10.67 1.04
C PHE A 250 -7.49 -9.59 0.05
N THR A 251 -8.80 -9.54 -0.17
CA THR A 251 -9.52 -8.44 -0.78
C THR A 251 -10.42 -7.79 0.26
N PHE A 252 -10.96 -6.61 -0.02
CA PHE A 252 -11.77 -5.88 0.93
C PHE A 252 -13.08 -5.42 0.32
N GLU A 253 -14.12 -5.36 1.15
CA GLU A 253 -15.39 -4.74 0.83
C GLU A 253 -15.91 -4.00 2.07
N LYS A 254 -16.14 -2.70 1.94
CA LYS A 254 -16.53 -1.84 3.08
C LYS A 254 -15.60 -2.04 4.28
N ARG A 255 -14.31 -2.09 3.99
CA ARG A 255 -13.22 -2.29 4.97
C ARG A 255 -13.25 -3.64 5.70
N GLN A 256 -13.99 -4.62 5.19
CA GLN A 256 -14.02 -5.97 5.74
C GLN A 256 -13.13 -6.90 4.90
N PRO A 257 -12.12 -7.54 5.51
CA PRO A 257 -11.21 -8.44 4.79
C PRO A 257 -11.89 -9.74 4.38
N LYS A 258 -11.59 -10.19 3.15
CA LYS A 258 -12.05 -11.47 2.62
C LYS A 258 -10.87 -12.25 2.06
N GLY A 259 -10.56 -13.41 2.64
CA GLY A 259 -9.49 -14.29 2.19
C GLY A 259 -9.82 -14.98 0.86
N ILE A 260 -8.91 -14.86 -0.10
CA ILE A 260 -8.92 -15.56 -1.38
C ILE A 260 -7.80 -16.60 -1.35
N SER A 261 -8.13 -17.87 -1.59
CA SER A 261 -7.15 -18.97 -1.54
C SER A 261 -6.06 -18.81 -2.62
N LEU A 262 -4.79 -19.00 -2.21
CA LEU A 262 -3.60 -19.04 -3.07
C LEU A 262 -3.45 -20.35 -3.84
#